data_c3cdce60b1e6ec277dfea15b55e283a6
#
_entry.id   c3cdce60b1e6ec277dfea15b55e283a6
#
_cell.length_a   1.000
_cell.length_b   1.000
_cell.length_c   1.000
_cell.angle_alpha   90.00
_cell.angle_beta   90.00
_cell.angle_gamma   90.00
#
_symmetry.space_group_name_H-M   'P 1'
#
loop_
_entity.id
_entity.type
_entity.pdbx_description
1 polymer ?
#
loop_
_entity_poly.entity_id
_entity_poly.type
_entity_poly.pdbx_seq_one_letter_code
_entity_poly.pdbx_strand_id
1 'polypeptide(L)'
;MASTKPEHGSLDILHFAGDAYDIGRQHGEALGPFIRETALNLQSRLAQFDQDSLEKTRVRMLATMVHECPWVIQEMEGIGVGAGLDERTGQFLSLHTAFGNLVEVADGCTNLAFSQSDRGPLLGKTLDASRMDSHRLMVTVKPEVGHAFVAMLAAGRVHAETGLNAEGLAVGASSIHFKTQNPGGINRNIMTRLLLQTCATTAEAVAFLEAHPTINRCYNFLLVDRKGDIANVERGPTTIGIRRPSNGVLHCANHCQAPSTAADENLREDRRINSHARTSFLTRVTEDAAFTPTLAGMEAIIKSHEEPAGFCQHGSGNLHSFTGYLMIPEESRMIFWPGYPCSTPPQELRILN
;
A
#
# COMPACT_ATOMS: atom_id res chain seq x y z
N MET A 1 -13.09 -12.59 21.06
CA MET A 1 -13.03 -11.19 20.61
C MET A 1 -13.84 -11.09 19.33
N ALA A 2 -14.84 -10.23 19.28
CA ALA A 2 -15.73 -10.11 18.14
C ALA A 2 -14.93 -9.68 16.91
N SER A 3 -15.10 -10.39 15.78
CA SER A 3 -14.62 -9.97 14.47
C SER A 3 -15.33 -8.66 14.13
N THR A 4 -14.61 -7.53 14.16
CA THR A 4 -15.16 -6.27 13.67
C THR A 4 -15.25 -6.37 12.16
N LYS A 5 -16.46 -6.70 11.66
CA LYS A 5 -16.78 -6.51 10.23
C LYS A 5 -16.49 -5.06 9.87
N PRO A 6 -16.09 -4.77 8.61
CA PRO A 6 -15.98 -3.39 8.16
C PRO A 6 -17.34 -2.70 8.37
N GLU A 7 -17.36 -1.71 9.27
CA GLU A 7 -18.51 -0.83 9.36
C GLU A 7 -18.54 -0.01 8.07
N HIS A 8 -19.71 0.07 7.43
CA HIS A 8 -19.94 0.89 6.24
C HIS A 8 -19.84 2.37 6.65
N GLY A 9 -18.61 2.91 6.70
CA GLY A 9 -18.32 4.29 7.01
C GLY A 9 -17.74 5.02 5.81
N SER A 10 -17.92 6.33 5.77
CA SER A 10 -17.14 7.18 4.85
C SER A 10 -15.68 7.17 5.30
N LEU A 11 -14.74 7.03 4.37
CA LEU A 11 -13.34 7.37 4.65
C LEU A 11 -13.20 8.89 4.66
N ASP A 12 -12.43 9.42 5.60
CA ASP A 12 -12.06 10.83 5.57
C ASP A 12 -11.28 11.13 4.29
N ILE A 13 -11.61 12.24 3.65
CA ILE A 13 -10.88 12.76 2.49
C ILE A 13 -10.22 14.05 2.94
N LEU A 14 -8.88 14.05 2.95
CA LEU A 14 -8.09 15.20 3.38
C LEU A 14 -7.15 15.66 2.26
N HIS A 15 -6.78 16.95 2.34
CA HIS A 15 -5.92 17.60 1.36
C HIS A 15 -4.75 18.24 2.08
N PHE A 16 -3.52 17.85 1.70
CA PHE A 16 -2.29 18.36 2.28
C PHE A 16 -1.42 19.00 1.19
N ALA A 17 -0.77 20.13 1.51
CA ALA A 17 0.11 20.80 0.57
C ALA A 17 1.23 21.55 1.32
N GLY A 18 2.35 21.77 0.64
CA GLY A 18 3.49 22.52 1.17
C GLY A 18 4.77 21.69 1.20
N ASP A 19 5.71 22.09 2.04
CA ASP A 19 6.90 21.30 2.30
C ASP A 19 6.56 20.04 3.13
N ALA A 20 7.53 19.16 3.29
CA ALA A 20 7.30 17.88 3.95
C ALA A 20 6.89 18.03 5.42
N TYR A 21 7.52 18.97 6.15
CA TYR A 21 7.17 19.22 7.55
C TYR A 21 5.74 19.76 7.67
N ASP A 22 5.35 20.71 6.82
CA ASP A 22 4.02 21.29 6.81
C ASP A 22 2.94 20.27 6.44
N ILE A 23 3.20 19.40 5.45
CA ILE A 23 2.32 18.26 5.13
C ILE A 23 2.11 17.37 6.36
N GLY A 24 3.19 17.03 7.04
CA GLY A 24 3.13 16.25 8.28
C GLY A 24 2.35 16.97 9.39
N ARG A 25 2.59 18.25 9.58
CA ARG A 25 1.89 19.07 10.58
C ARG A 25 0.39 19.14 10.30
N GLN A 26 -0.02 19.38 9.06
CA GLN A 26 -1.44 19.38 8.65
C GLN A 26 -2.09 18.00 8.92
N HIS A 27 -1.38 16.91 8.61
CA HIS A 27 -1.85 15.55 8.90
C HIS A 27 -2.04 15.36 10.42
N GLY A 28 -1.05 15.77 11.21
CA GLY A 28 -1.08 15.69 12.68
C GLY A 28 -2.24 16.48 13.29
N GLU A 29 -2.44 17.73 12.84
CA GLU A 29 -3.53 18.61 13.30
C GLU A 29 -4.91 18.05 12.95
N ALA A 30 -5.09 17.56 11.72
CA ALA A 30 -6.38 17.05 11.26
C ALA A 30 -6.83 15.78 12.00
N LEU A 31 -5.88 14.91 12.38
CA LEU A 31 -6.17 13.59 12.94
C LEU A 31 -5.61 13.40 14.37
N GLY A 32 -5.28 14.48 15.06
CA GLY A 32 -4.63 14.46 16.37
C GLY A 32 -5.24 13.48 17.38
N PRO A 33 -6.57 13.43 17.58
CA PRO A 33 -7.19 12.47 18.50
C PRO A 33 -6.85 11.01 18.19
N PHE A 34 -6.98 10.58 16.94
CA PHE A 34 -6.66 9.22 16.48
C PHE A 34 -5.16 8.91 16.58
N ILE A 35 -4.32 9.91 16.28
CA ILE A 35 -2.86 9.78 16.34
C ILE A 35 -2.40 9.61 17.77
N ARG A 36 -2.92 10.39 18.72
CA ARG A 36 -2.60 10.26 20.16
C ARG A 36 -3.03 8.90 20.72
N GLU A 37 -4.22 8.43 20.38
CA GLU A 37 -4.66 7.09 20.77
C GLU A 37 -3.74 6.00 20.22
N THR A 38 -3.38 6.11 18.94
CA THR A 38 -2.44 5.17 18.28
C THR A 38 -1.06 5.21 18.96
N ALA A 39 -0.57 6.40 19.32
CA ALA A 39 0.71 6.58 20.02
C ALA A 39 0.71 5.91 21.39
N LEU A 40 -0.35 6.09 22.19
CA LEU A 40 -0.52 5.44 23.51
C LEU A 40 -0.54 3.91 23.37
N ASN A 41 -1.30 3.38 22.42
CA ASN A 41 -1.35 1.95 22.15
C ASN A 41 0.03 1.41 21.71
N LEU A 42 0.73 2.14 20.86
CA LEU A 42 2.08 1.77 20.41
C LEU A 42 3.07 1.81 21.58
N GLN A 43 3.06 2.85 22.39
CA GLN A 43 3.94 2.98 23.55
C GLN A 43 3.74 1.82 24.55
N SER A 44 2.49 1.49 24.86
CA SER A 44 2.16 0.34 25.73
C SER A 44 2.72 -0.98 25.20
N ARG A 45 2.70 -1.17 23.87
CA ARG A 45 3.21 -2.38 23.24
C ARG A 45 4.74 -2.37 23.16
N LEU A 46 5.36 -1.22 22.87
CA LEU A 46 6.82 -1.08 22.82
C LEU A 46 7.46 -1.19 24.21
N ALA A 47 6.74 -0.89 25.29
CA ALA A 47 7.23 -1.03 26.66
C ALA A 47 7.65 -2.48 27.02
N GLN A 48 7.17 -3.48 26.29
CA GLN A 48 7.53 -4.89 26.48
C GLN A 48 8.89 -5.29 25.88
N PHE A 49 9.50 -4.40 25.10
CA PHE A 49 10.75 -4.67 24.38
C PHE A 49 11.91 -3.91 25.02
N ASP A 50 13.10 -4.40 24.76
CA ASP A 50 14.32 -3.69 25.15
C ASP A 50 14.41 -2.31 24.45
N GLN A 51 14.37 -1.26 25.27
CA GLN A 51 14.30 0.12 24.79
C GLN A 51 15.57 0.54 24.03
N ASP A 52 16.74 0.04 24.43
CA ASP A 52 18.01 0.30 23.74
C ASP A 52 18.03 -0.34 22.36
N SER A 53 17.48 -1.54 22.22
CA SER A 53 17.34 -2.23 20.93
C SER A 53 16.36 -1.51 20.00
N LEU A 54 15.24 -1.02 20.53
CA LEU A 54 14.28 -0.22 19.76
C LEU A 54 14.92 1.07 19.24
N GLU A 55 15.64 1.76 20.12
CA GLU A 55 16.31 3.01 19.74
C GLU A 55 17.42 2.79 18.70
N LYS A 56 18.26 1.77 18.87
CA LYS A 56 19.28 1.39 17.88
C LYS A 56 18.65 1.07 16.52
N THR A 57 17.51 0.40 16.52
CA THR A 57 16.79 0.08 15.28
C THR A 57 16.23 1.33 14.63
N ARG A 58 15.59 2.22 15.40
CA ARG A 58 15.11 3.52 14.89
C ARG A 58 16.24 4.33 14.26
N VAL A 59 17.34 4.53 14.98
CA VAL A 59 18.50 5.28 14.50
C VAL A 59 19.06 4.68 13.19
N ARG A 60 19.17 3.36 13.12
CA ARG A 60 19.65 2.68 11.90
C ARG A 60 18.74 2.92 10.71
N MET A 61 17.43 2.86 10.90
CA MET A 61 16.45 3.12 9.84
C MET A 61 16.51 4.57 9.38
N LEU A 62 16.58 5.52 10.31
CA LEU A 62 16.71 6.94 9.99
C LEU A 62 18.02 7.23 9.26
N ALA A 63 19.12 6.56 9.61
CA ALA A 63 20.41 6.75 8.93
C ALA A 63 20.34 6.45 7.42
N THR A 64 19.60 5.40 7.01
CA THR A 64 19.33 5.15 5.59
C THR A 64 18.47 6.26 4.98
N MET A 65 17.43 6.70 5.69
CA MET A 65 16.49 7.69 5.16
C MET A 65 17.07 9.10 5.07
N VAL A 66 18.02 9.46 5.94
CA VAL A 66 18.74 10.75 5.87
C VAL A 66 19.43 10.96 4.52
N HIS A 67 19.93 9.87 3.92
CA HIS A 67 20.61 9.94 2.62
C HIS A 67 19.63 9.84 1.44
N GLU A 68 18.64 8.96 1.55
CA GLU A 68 17.77 8.61 0.42
C GLU A 68 16.53 9.50 0.33
N CYS A 69 15.95 9.87 1.47
CA CYS A 69 14.69 10.60 1.53
C CYS A 69 14.54 11.45 2.81
N PRO A 70 15.41 12.45 3.03
CA PRO A 70 15.43 13.25 4.28
C PRO A 70 14.09 13.95 4.56
N TRP A 71 13.37 14.33 3.53
CA TRP A 71 12.06 14.95 3.64
C TRP A 71 10.99 14.04 4.29
N VAL A 72 11.11 12.71 4.18
CA VAL A 72 10.22 11.77 4.88
C VAL A 72 10.38 11.89 6.40
N ILE A 73 11.59 12.14 6.88
CA ILE A 73 11.84 12.33 8.31
C ILE A 73 11.17 13.63 8.80
N GLN A 74 11.27 14.70 8.03
CA GLN A 74 10.60 15.98 8.33
C GLN A 74 9.08 15.83 8.39
N GLU A 75 8.50 15.05 7.47
CA GLU A 75 7.06 14.75 7.48
C GLU A 75 6.66 13.95 8.73
N MET A 76 7.45 12.95 9.14
CA MET A 76 7.22 12.20 10.40
C MET A 76 7.22 13.12 11.62
N GLU A 77 8.17 14.02 11.70
CA GLU A 77 8.33 15.00 12.78
C GLU A 77 7.14 15.97 12.80
N GLY A 78 6.75 16.48 11.64
CA GLY A 78 5.57 17.31 11.48
C GLY A 78 4.30 16.63 11.96
N ILE A 79 4.10 15.34 11.65
CA ILE A 79 2.95 14.56 12.15
C ILE A 79 2.92 14.53 13.69
N GLY A 80 4.07 14.27 14.32
CA GLY A 80 4.17 14.25 15.78
C GLY A 80 3.75 15.60 16.36
N VAL A 81 4.39 16.66 15.92
CA VAL A 81 4.15 18.03 16.41
C VAL A 81 2.70 18.48 16.14
N GLY A 82 2.18 18.26 14.95
CA GLY A 82 0.79 18.60 14.60
C GLY A 82 -0.24 17.86 15.46
N ALA A 83 0.06 16.63 15.89
CA ALA A 83 -0.79 15.86 16.80
C ALA A 83 -0.61 16.26 18.29
N GLY A 84 0.27 17.23 18.61
CA GLY A 84 0.59 17.62 19.99
C GLY A 84 1.49 16.60 20.71
N LEU A 85 2.31 15.86 19.95
CA LEU A 85 3.31 14.90 20.43
C LEU A 85 4.71 15.42 20.10
N ASP A 86 5.75 14.72 20.54
CA ASP A 86 7.12 15.02 20.15
C ASP A 86 7.49 14.40 18.80
N GLU A 87 8.53 14.94 18.15
CA GLU A 87 9.05 14.51 16.86
C GLU A 87 9.44 13.02 16.84
N ARG A 88 10.07 12.55 17.93
CA ARG A 88 10.48 11.15 18.08
C ARG A 88 9.28 10.21 18.06
N THR A 89 8.19 10.60 18.68
CA THR A 89 6.92 9.82 18.64
C THR A 89 6.38 9.77 17.22
N GLY A 90 6.41 10.87 16.45
CA GLY A 90 6.06 10.88 15.03
C GLY A 90 6.89 9.90 14.20
N GLN A 91 8.19 9.84 14.44
CA GLN A 91 9.08 8.86 13.81
C GLN A 91 8.69 7.43 14.17
N PHE A 92 8.46 7.11 15.45
CA PHE A 92 8.05 5.77 15.88
C PHE A 92 6.71 5.34 15.28
N LEU A 93 5.73 6.23 15.15
CA LEU A 93 4.45 5.95 14.52
C LEU A 93 4.61 5.48 13.08
N SER A 94 5.50 6.09 12.32
CA SER A 94 5.75 5.74 10.92
C SER A 94 6.64 4.49 10.77
N LEU A 95 7.57 4.27 11.69
CA LEU A 95 8.55 3.18 11.60
C LEU A 95 8.13 1.89 12.31
N HIS A 96 7.06 1.91 13.13
CA HIS A 96 6.72 0.79 14.03
C HIS A 96 6.51 -0.56 13.31
N THR A 97 6.04 -0.56 12.07
CA THR A 97 5.86 -1.80 11.30
C THR A 97 7.18 -2.51 10.98
N ALA A 98 8.30 -1.83 11.14
CA ALA A 98 9.63 -2.38 10.94
C ALA A 98 10.21 -3.06 12.19
N PHE A 99 9.65 -2.80 13.37
CA PHE A 99 10.11 -3.39 14.63
C PHE A 99 9.67 -4.87 14.82
N GLY A 100 9.41 -5.57 13.71
CA GLY A 100 9.09 -6.99 13.72
C GLY A 100 7.60 -7.29 13.93
N ASN A 101 7.28 -8.53 14.26
CA ASN A 101 5.93 -9.09 14.36
C ASN A 101 5.12 -8.55 15.57
N LEU A 102 5.23 -7.27 15.90
CA LEU A 102 4.53 -6.66 17.02
C LEU A 102 3.00 -6.73 16.87
N VAL A 103 2.52 -6.92 15.64
CA VAL A 103 1.10 -7.20 15.34
C VAL A 103 1.03 -8.07 14.10
N GLU A 104 0.71 -9.34 14.25
CA GLU A 104 0.17 -10.12 13.16
C GLU A 104 -1.27 -9.69 12.89
N VAL A 105 -1.45 -8.71 12.05
CA VAL A 105 -2.72 -8.53 11.33
C VAL A 105 -2.62 -9.40 10.09
N ALA A 106 -3.60 -10.26 9.89
CA ALA A 106 -3.69 -11.01 8.66
C ALA A 106 -4.00 -10.02 7.53
N ASP A 107 -2.99 -9.74 6.71
CA ASP A 107 -3.09 -8.89 5.54
C ASP A 107 -3.43 -9.74 4.33
N GLY A 108 -4.40 -9.30 3.55
CA GLY A 108 -4.69 -9.78 2.21
C GLY A 108 -4.80 -8.59 1.27
N CYS A 109 -4.40 -8.73 0.06
CA CYS A 109 -4.59 -7.74 -0.99
C CYS A 109 -4.60 -8.44 -2.32
N THR A 110 -5.38 -7.91 -3.26
CA THR A 110 -5.38 -8.39 -4.64
C THR A 110 -5.21 -7.20 -5.56
N ASN A 111 -4.36 -7.32 -6.57
CA ASN A 111 -4.16 -6.27 -7.57
C ASN A 111 -4.28 -6.88 -8.97
N LEU A 112 -4.85 -6.09 -9.89
CA LEU A 112 -5.01 -6.41 -11.31
C LEU A 112 -4.75 -5.16 -12.13
N ALA A 113 -3.93 -5.25 -13.18
CA ALA A 113 -3.66 -4.14 -14.09
C ALA A 113 -3.92 -4.52 -15.53
N PHE A 114 -4.45 -3.56 -16.29
CA PHE A 114 -4.59 -3.62 -17.76
C PHE A 114 -3.72 -2.54 -18.37
N SER A 115 -2.92 -2.91 -19.38
CA SER A 115 -2.11 -1.96 -20.16
C SER A 115 -2.97 -1.07 -21.04
N GLN A 116 -4.15 -1.55 -21.43
CA GLN A 116 -5.12 -0.86 -22.28
C GLN A 116 -6.53 -1.32 -21.96
N SER A 117 -7.46 -0.39 -21.98
CA SER A 117 -8.90 -0.63 -21.87
C SER A 117 -9.66 0.44 -22.68
N ASP A 118 -11.00 0.46 -22.54
CA ASP A 118 -11.86 1.55 -23.06
C ASP A 118 -11.59 2.92 -22.40
N ARG A 119 -10.77 2.96 -21.33
CA ARG A 119 -10.37 4.18 -20.61
C ARG A 119 -8.86 4.28 -20.44
N GLY A 120 -8.08 3.68 -21.35
CA GLY A 120 -6.63 3.58 -21.23
C GLY A 120 -6.18 2.54 -20.19
N PRO A 121 -4.99 2.71 -19.62
CA PRO A 121 -4.47 1.81 -18.58
C PRO A 121 -5.31 1.84 -17.30
N LEU A 122 -5.46 0.70 -16.63
CA LEU A 122 -6.22 0.58 -15.38
C LEU A 122 -5.44 -0.21 -14.34
N LEU A 123 -5.61 0.15 -13.06
CA LEU A 123 -5.18 -0.66 -11.92
C LEU A 123 -6.31 -0.80 -10.91
N GLY A 124 -6.75 -2.03 -10.66
CA GLY A 124 -7.72 -2.41 -9.64
C GLY A 124 -7.05 -3.07 -8.44
N LYS A 125 -7.54 -2.78 -7.22
CA LYS A 125 -7.00 -3.30 -5.98
C LYS A 125 -8.08 -3.48 -4.92
N THR A 126 -7.95 -4.51 -4.05
CA THR A 126 -8.58 -4.54 -2.72
C THR A 126 -7.54 -4.51 -1.61
N LEU A 127 -7.91 -3.91 -0.49
CA LEU A 127 -7.22 -4.05 0.78
C LEU A 127 -8.06 -4.97 1.66
N ASP A 128 -7.50 -6.12 1.96
CA ASP A 128 -8.16 -7.13 2.78
C ASP A 128 -7.37 -7.33 4.06
N ALA A 129 -8.05 -7.54 5.18
CA ALA A 129 -7.43 -7.83 6.45
C ALA A 129 -8.39 -8.63 7.35
N SER A 130 -7.87 -9.20 8.43
CA SER A 130 -8.71 -9.81 9.47
C SER A 130 -9.33 -8.75 10.39
N ARG A 131 -8.70 -7.58 10.50
CA ARG A 131 -9.17 -6.41 11.25
C ARG A 131 -8.42 -5.16 10.79
N MET A 132 -8.99 -3.99 11.00
CA MET A 132 -8.25 -2.73 10.86
C MET A 132 -7.65 -2.34 12.22
N ASP A 133 -6.40 -1.93 12.22
CA ASP A 133 -5.63 -1.57 13.40
C ASP A 133 -5.36 -0.06 13.52
N SER A 134 -5.83 0.71 12.56
CA SER A 134 -5.62 2.16 12.50
C SER A 134 -6.69 2.84 11.66
N HIS A 135 -6.95 4.09 11.96
CA HIS A 135 -7.83 4.94 11.16
C HIS A 135 -7.24 5.15 9.77
N ARG A 136 -8.01 4.81 8.75
CA ARG A 136 -7.62 4.96 7.33
C ARG A 136 -8.29 6.19 6.73
N LEU A 137 -7.61 6.80 5.78
CA LEU A 137 -8.09 8.01 5.11
C LEU A 137 -7.62 8.03 3.65
N MET A 138 -8.37 8.73 2.83
CA MET A 138 -7.96 9.09 1.47
C MET A 138 -7.38 10.49 1.48
N VAL A 139 -6.29 10.69 0.75
CA VAL A 139 -5.65 12.01 0.68
C VAL A 139 -5.36 12.43 -0.76
N THR A 140 -5.37 13.74 -0.98
CA THR A 140 -4.59 14.36 -2.04
C THR A 140 -3.42 15.08 -1.39
N VAL A 141 -2.23 14.87 -1.91
CA VAL A 141 -1.01 15.52 -1.43
C VAL A 141 -0.38 16.30 -2.57
N LYS A 142 -0.10 17.58 -2.34
CA LYS A 142 0.63 18.46 -3.28
C LYS A 142 1.92 18.93 -2.62
N PRO A 143 3.01 18.14 -2.70
CA PRO A 143 4.29 18.52 -2.12
C PRO A 143 4.94 19.63 -2.95
N GLU A 144 5.79 20.45 -2.32
CA GLU A 144 6.60 21.44 -3.04
C GLU A 144 7.63 20.80 -3.98
N VAL A 145 8.10 19.59 -3.64
CA VAL A 145 9.07 18.83 -4.43
C VAL A 145 8.54 17.45 -4.77
N GLY A 146 8.56 17.12 -6.05
CA GLY A 146 8.05 15.85 -6.58
C GLY A 146 6.61 15.95 -7.07
N HIS A 147 5.99 14.81 -7.31
CA HIS A 147 4.67 14.72 -7.94
C HIS A 147 3.55 14.80 -6.90
N ALA A 148 2.50 15.54 -7.25
CA ALA A 148 1.23 15.47 -6.51
C ALA A 148 0.60 14.08 -6.69
N PHE A 149 -0.14 13.60 -5.70
CA PHE A 149 -0.74 12.26 -5.75
C PHE A 149 -2.01 12.16 -4.92
N VAL A 150 -2.81 11.15 -5.23
CA VAL A 150 -3.90 10.63 -4.39
C VAL A 150 -3.50 9.28 -3.84
N ALA A 151 -3.75 9.04 -2.55
CA ALA A 151 -3.37 7.78 -1.91
C ALA A 151 -4.26 7.44 -0.71
N MET A 152 -4.24 6.18 -0.30
CA MET A 152 -4.73 5.78 1.00
C MET A 152 -3.59 5.78 2.01
N LEU A 153 -3.81 6.44 3.14
CA LEU A 153 -2.91 6.54 4.29
C LEU A 153 -3.55 5.95 5.54
N ALA A 154 -2.73 5.79 6.57
CA ALA A 154 -3.19 5.58 7.94
C ALA A 154 -2.80 6.76 8.82
N ALA A 155 -3.68 7.15 9.73
CA ALA A 155 -3.45 8.26 10.65
C ALA A 155 -2.12 8.10 11.41
N GLY A 156 -1.33 9.16 11.43
CA GLY A 156 -0.04 9.24 12.12
C GLY A 156 1.13 8.59 11.41
N ARG A 157 1.01 8.26 10.12
CA ARG A 157 2.07 7.55 9.40
C ARG A 157 2.38 8.21 8.06
N VAL A 158 3.68 8.44 7.83
CA VAL A 158 4.17 8.81 6.49
C VAL A 158 4.27 7.55 5.65
N HIS A 159 3.18 7.15 5.04
CA HIS A 159 3.20 6.05 4.08
C HIS A 159 2.02 6.12 3.13
N ALA A 160 2.08 5.37 2.07
CA ALA A 160 0.94 5.07 1.21
C ALA A 160 0.80 3.56 1.06
N GLU A 161 -0.43 3.04 1.08
CA GLU A 161 -0.68 1.63 0.83
C GLU A 161 -0.99 1.37 -0.65
N THR A 162 -1.52 2.38 -1.33
CA THR A 162 -1.80 2.42 -2.77
C THR A 162 -2.03 3.87 -3.20
N GLY A 163 -1.86 4.17 -4.46
CA GLY A 163 -2.10 5.53 -4.95
C GLY A 163 -1.84 5.70 -6.44
N LEU A 164 -2.12 6.91 -6.88
CA LEU A 164 -1.93 7.40 -8.25
C LEU A 164 -1.33 8.79 -8.19
N ASN A 165 -0.28 9.06 -8.98
CA ASN A 165 0.31 10.39 -9.02
C ASN A 165 -0.11 11.20 -10.28
N ALA A 166 0.27 12.48 -10.31
CA ALA A 166 -0.08 13.42 -11.37
C ALA A 166 0.51 13.04 -12.74
N GLU A 167 1.64 12.31 -12.75
CA GLU A 167 2.26 11.82 -13.99
C GLU A 167 1.53 10.58 -14.53
N GLY A 168 0.60 10.02 -13.76
CA GLY A 168 -0.17 8.85 -14.12
C GLY A 168 0.49 7.52 -13.74
N LEU A 169 1.43 7.52 -12.81
CA LEU A 169 1.93 6.27 -12.21
C LEU A 169 0.95 5.81 -11.13
N ALA A 170 0.31 4.67 -11.35
CA ALA A 170 -0.51 3.98 -10.36
C ALA A 170 0.28 2.86 -9.68
N VAL A 171 0.16 2.77 -8.36
CA VAL A 171 0.87 1.81 -7.51
C VAL A 171 -0.14 1.02 -6.69
N GLY A 172 -0.26 -0.27 -6.98
CA GLY A 172 -0.97 -1.24 -6.16
C GLY A 172 0.03 -2.09 -5.39
N ALA A 173 -0.13 -2.22 -4.08
CA ALA A 173 0.81 -2.96 -3.26
C ALA A 173 0.12 -4.08 -2.48
N SER A 174 0.69 -5.29 -2.50
CA SER A 174 0.25 -6.44 -1.70
C SER A 174 1.38 -6.93 -0.81
N SER A 175 1.08 -7.19 0.45
CA SER A 175 2.07 -7.68 1.41
C SER A 175 2.64 -9.03 0.98
N ILE A 176 3.96 -9.15 0.98
CA ILE A 176 4.71 -10.41 0.94
C ILE A 176 5.72 -10.45 2.08
N HIS A 177 6.09 -11.63 2.51
CA HIS A 177 6.97 -11.84 3.63
C HIS A 177 8.17 -12.68 3.22
N PHE A 178 9.35 -12.30 3.70
CA PHE A 178 10.61 -13.01 3.46
C PHE A 178 11.22 -13.52 4.76
N LYS A 179 11.97 -14.62 4.67
CA LYS A 179 12.77 -15.17 5.78
C LYS A 179 13.95 -14.26 6.10
N THR A 180 14.57 -13.74 5.05
CA THR A 180 15.72 -12.81 5.13
C THR A 180 15.30 -11.47 5.70
N GLN A 181 16.21 -10.80 6.40
CA GLN A 181 16.02 -9.47 6.97
C GLN A 181 17.15 -8.54 6.53
N ASN A 182 16.82 -7.27 6.31
CA ASN A 182 17.77 -6.20 6.07
C ASN A 182 17.44 -5.00 6.98
N PRO A 183 18.10 -4.88 8.13
CA PRO A 183 17.82 -3.79 9.07
C PRO A 183 18.09 -2.37 8.53
N GLY A 184 18.87 -2.27 7.42
CA GLY A 184 19.11 -1.00 6.72
C GLY A 184 18.19 -0.74 5.55
N GLY A 185 17.21 -1.61 5.29
CA GLY A 185 16.25 -1.41 4.20
C GLY A 185 15.19 -0.36 4.51
N ILE A 186 14.52 0.12 3.47
CA ILE A 186 13.39 1.06 3.60
C ILE A 186 12.12 0.29 3.96
N ASN A 187 11.28 0.87 4.82
CA ASN A 187 9.97 0.32 5.12
C ASN A 187 9.08 0.29 3.86
N ARG A 188 8.42 -0.85 3.62
CA ARG A 188 7.58 -1.08 2.42
C ARG A 188 6.53 0.00 2.16
N ASN A 189 5.92 0.51 3.22
CA ASN A 189 4.86 1.52 3.11
C ASN A 189 5.43 2.89 2.73
N ILE A 190 6.61 3.22 3.25
CA ILE A 190 7.38 4.40 2.85
C ILE A 190 7.83 4.24 1.40
N MET A 191 8.22 3.04 0.97
CA MET A 191 8.56 2.76 -0.42
C MET A 191 7.44 3.15 -1.38
N THR A 192 6.19 2.75 -1.10
CA THR A 192 5.03 3.17 -1.93
C THR A 192 4.90 4.69 -1.99
N ARG A 193 5.09 5.37 -0.85
CA ARG A 193 5.06 6.83 -0.76
C ARG A 193 6.15 7.49 -1.62
N LEU A 194 7.37 6.92 -1.59
CA LEU A 194 8.48 7.39 -2.42
C LEU A 194 8.17 7.24 -3.91
N LEU A 195 7.71 6.06 -4.34
CA LEU A 195 7.34 5.82 -5.74
C LEU A 195 6.34 6.85 -6.26
N LEU A 196 5.30 7.15 -5.48
CA LEU A 196 4.26 8.11 -5.87
C LEU A 196 4.81 9.54 -5.98
N GLN A 197 5.74 9.94 -5.12
CA GLN A 197 6.26 11.31 -5.12
C GLN A 197 7.42 11.51 -6.10
N THR A 198 8.21 10.47 -6.40
CA THR A 198 9.48 10.67 -7.11
C THR A 198 9.57 10.00 -8.48
N CYS A 199 8.66 9.09 -8.82
CA CYS A 199 8.68 8.37 -10.09
C CYS A 199 7.51 8.80 -10.99
N ALA A 200 7.78 9.10 -12.25
CA ALA A 200 6.77 9.46 -13.24
C ALA A 200 6.27 8.23 -14.04
N THR A 201 7.11 7.20 -14.17
CA THR A 201 6.87 6.04 -15.04
C THR A 201 7.11 4.72 -14.33
N THR A 202 6.54 3.66 -14.90
CA THR A 202 6.81 2.28 -14.46
C THR A 202 8.31 1.95 -14.51
N ALA A 203 9.02 2.41 -15.55
CA ALA A 203 10.45 2.17 -15.68
C ALA A 203 11.26 2.83 -14.56
N GLU A 204 10.95 4.09 -14.21
CA GLU A 204 11.59 4.80 -13.08
C GLU A 204 11.27 4.10 -11.75
N ALA A 205 10.03 3.67 -11.53
CA ALA A 205 9.63 2.96 -10.33
C ALA A 205 10.34 1.60 -10.19
N VAL A 206 10.54 0.86 -11.28
CA VAL A 206 11.32 -0.38 -11.30
C VAL A 206 12.78 -0.10 -10.93
N ALA A 207 13.42 0.89 -11.57
CA ALA A 207 14.80 1.25 -11.28
C ALA A 207 14.98 1.70 -9.82
N PHE A 208 14.02 2.46 -9.28
CA PHE A 208 14.00 2.85 -7.87
C PHE A 208 13.95 1.61 -6.95
N LEU A 209 13.05 0.67 -7.23
CA LEU A 209 12.93 -0.56 -6.44
C LEU A 209 14.18 -1.45 -6.55
N GLU A 210 14.87 -1.47 -7.69
CA GLU A 210 16.14 -2.19 -7.85
C GLU A 210 17.22 -1.61 -6.94
N ALA A 211 17.30 -0.29 -6.84
CA ALA A 211 18.30 0.40 -6.05
C ALA A 211 18.06 0.32 -4.53
N HIS A 212 16.79 0.20 -4.09
CA HIS A 212 16.42 0.35 -2.68
C HIS A 212 15.80 -0.93 -2.10
N PRO A 213 16.55 -1.74 -1.33
CA PRO A 213 16.02 -2.93 -0.67
C PRO A 213 15.07 -2.57 0.49
N THR A 214 14.11 -3.46 0.75
CA THR A 214 13.20 -3.34 1.89
C THR A 214 13.74 -4.04 3.15
N ILE A 215 13.08 -3.90 4.30
CA ILE A 215 13.51 -4.51 5.56
C ILE A 215 13.29 -6.03 5.53
N ASN A 216 12.11 -6.52 5.85
CA ASN A 216 11.76 -7.95 5.81
C ASN A 216 10.32 -8.20 5.38
N ARG A 217 9.47 -7.23 5.60
CA ARG A 217 8.12 -7.18 5.06
C ARG A 217 8.14 -6.32 3.83
N CYS A 218 7.74 -6.89 2.73
CA CYS A 218 7.84 -6.29 1.42
C CYS A 218 6.48 -6.18 0.77
N TYR A 219 6.47 -5.63 -0.42
CA TYR A 219 5.30 -5.63 -1.28
C TYR A 219 5.60 -6.30 -2.62
N ASN A 220 4.58 -6.96 -3.13
CA ASN A 220 4.32 -7.08 -4.54
C ASN A 220 3.84 -5.72 -5.03
N PHE A 221 4.70 -4.95 -5.66
CA PHE A 221 4.32 -3.67 -6.27
C PHE A 221 3.79 -3.95 -7.67
N LEU A 222 2.49 -3.81 -7.89
CA LEU A 222 1.93 -3.77 -9.24
C LEU A 222 1.88 -2.32 -9.69
N LEU A 223 2.60 -2.03 -10.75
CA LEU A 223 2.83 -0.71 -11.31
C LEU A 223 2.18 -0.64 -12.68
N VAL A 224 1.51 0.45 -12.98
CA VAL A 224 1.08 0.80 -14.34
C VAL A 224 1.18 2.31 -14.52
N ASP A 225 1.72 2.75 -15.66
CA ASP A 225 1.79 4.16 -15.98
C ASP A 225 0.77 4.56 -17.06
N ARG A 226 0.72 5.86 -17.34
CA ARG A 226 -0.18 6.46 -18.34
C ARG A 226 0.01 5.90 -19.74
N LYS A 227 1.20 5.35 -20.08
CA LYS A 227 1.50 4.75 -21.37
C LYS A 227 1.12 3.28 -21.47
N GLY A 228 0.65 2.69 -20.36
CA GLY A 228 0.29 1.28 -20.28
C GLY A 228 1.48 0.35 -20.06
N ASP A 229 2.65 0.87 -19.68
CA ASP A 229 3.74 -0.01 -19.22
C ASP A 229 3.38 -0.58 -17.85
N ILE A 230 3.45 -1.92 -17.71
CA ILE A 230 3.12 -2.63 -16.49
C ILE A 230 4.33 -3.41 -16.02
N ALA A 231 4.55 -3.38 -14.70
CA ALA A 231 5.47 -4.28 -14.00
C ALA A 231 4.87 -4.75 -12.68
N ASN A 232 5.14 -5.99 -12.33
CA ASN A 232 5.03 -6.46 -10.96
C ASN A 232 6.43 -6.66 -10.39
N VAL A 233 6.74 -5.99 -9.30
CA VAL A 233 8.05 -6.03 -8.65
C VAL A 233 7.90 -6.60 -7.24
N GLU A 234 8.46 -7.77 -7.03
CA GLU A 234 8.59 -8.43 -5.73
C GLU A 234 9.92 -8.01 -5.11
N ARG A 235 9.91 -6.94 -4.30
CA ARG A 235 11.14 -6.39 -3.72
C ARG A 235 11.35 -6.92 -2.31
N GLY A 236 12.26 -7.88 -2.19
CA GLY A 236 12.69 -8.45 -0.91
C GLY A 236 13.89 -7.71 -0.29
N PRO A 237 14.33 -8.14 0.92
CA PRO A 237 15.50 -7.56 1.59
C PRO A 237 16.79 -7.70 0.78
N THR A 238 16.99 -8.83 0.13
CA THR A 238 18.20 -9.16 -0.65
C THR A 238 17.91 -9.63 -2.06
N THR A 239 16.64 -9.91 -2.37
CA THR A 239 16.21 -10.45 -3.67
C THR A 239 15.23 -9.51 -4.34
N ILE A 240 15.14 -9.62 -5.65
CA ILE A 240 14.15 -8.92 -6.46
C ILE A 240 13.63 -9.85 -7.56
N GLY A 241 12.34 -9.81 -7.78
CA GLY A 241 11.68 -10.48 -8.89
C GLY A 241 10.85 -9.48 -9.69
N ILE A 242 11.03 -9.45 -11.00
CA ILE A 242 10.29 -8.54 -11.88
C ILE A 242 9.54 -9.38 -12.90
N ARG A 243 8.23 -9.18 -12.97
CA ARG A 243 7.35 -9.79 -13.97
C ARG A 243 6.75 -8.71 -14.88
N ARG A 244 6.64 -9.02 -16.15
CA ARG A 244 6.01 -8.18 -17.17
C ARG A 244 4.85 -8.95 -17.81
N PRO A 245 3.78 -8.30 -18.26
CA PRO A 245 2.68 -8.98 -18.94
C PRO A 245 3.08 -9.47 -20.33
N SER A 246 2.55 -10.61 -20.74
CA SER A 246 2.67 -11.11 -22.11
C SER A 246 1.50 -10.68 -23.00
N ASN A 247 0.35 -10.38 -22.42
CA ASN A 247 -0.92 -10.07 -23.09
C ASN A 247 -1.56 -8.75 -22.62
N GLY A 248 -0.77 -7.85 -22.00
CA GLY A 248 -1.26 -6.57 -21.48
C GLY A 248 -2.03 -6.66 -20.16
N VAL A 249 -2.07 -7.84 -19.52
CA VAL A 249 -2.72 -8.04 -18.22
C VAL A 249 -1.72 -8.62 -17.22
N LEU A 250 -1.70 -8.08 -16.01
CA LEU A 250 -0.87 -8.60 -14.94
C LEU A 250 -1.61 -8.50 -13.60
N HIS A 251 -1.44 -9.51 -12.75
CA HIS A 251 -2.03 -9.52 -11.40
C HIS A 251 -1.09 -10.09 -10.37
N CYS A 252 -1.34 -9.75 -9.11
CA CYS A 252 -0.64 -10.31 -7.96
C CYS A 252 -1.52 -10.32 -6.71
N ALA A 253 -1.15 -11.17 -5.77
CA ALA A 253 -1.75 -11.23 -4.44
C ALA A 253 -0.63 -11.24 -3.38
N ASN A 254 -0.66 -12.13 -2.38
CA ASN A 254 0.24 -12.10 -1.24
C ASN A 254 1.31 -13.21 -1.25
N HIS A 255 1.66 -13.76 -2.41
CA HIS A 255 2.73 -14.74 -2.56
C HIS A 255 3.71 -14.33 -3.65
N CYS A 256 4.92 -14.86 -3.58
CA CYS A 256 5.93 -14.66 -4.61
C CYS A 256 5.59 -15.50 -5.84
N GLN A 257 5.61 -14.87 -7.01
CA GLN A 257 5.36 -15.50 -8.31
C GLN A 257 6.61 -15.50 -9.20
N ALA A 258 7.64 -14.71 -8.82
CA ALA A 258 8.92 -14.71 -9.51
C ALA A 258 9.84 -15.80 -8.93
N PRO A 259 10.52 -16.64 -9.77
CA PRO A 259 11.40 -17.69 -9.27
C PRO A 259 12.54 -17.19 -8.39
N SER A 260 13.04 -15.96 -8.63
CA SER A 260 14.13 -15.36 -7.87
C SER A 260 13.78 -15.02 -6.43
N THR A 261 12.51 -14.88 -6.09
CA THR A 261 12.02 -14.51 -4.75
C THR A 261 11.35 -15.65 -4.02
N ALA A 262 10.81 -16.64 -4.74
CA ALA A 262 10.02 -17.75 -4.19
C ALA A 262 10.74 -18.57 -3.12
N ALA A 263 12.06 -18.76 -3.23
CA ALA A 263 12.84 -19.56 -2.27
C ALA A 263 12.95 -18.91 -0.89
N ASP A 264 12.90 -17.57 -0.83
CA ASP A 264 12.99 -16.79 0.40
C ASP A 264 11.61 -16.44 1.00
N GLU A 265 10.53 -16.83 0.33
CA GLU A 265 9.16 -16.56 0.80
C GLU A 265 8.91 -17.15 2.20
N ASN A 266 8.28 -16.38 3.07
CA ASN A 266 7.85 -16.78 4.41
C ASN A 266 6.34 -16.58 4.56
N LEU A 267 5.55 -17.37 3.83
CA LEU A 267 4.10 -17.29 3.85
C LEU A 267 3.52 -18.56 4.52
N ARG A 268 2.64 -18.37 5.49
CA ARG A 268 1.90 -19.46 6.13
C ARG A 268 1.00 -20.17 5.12
N GLU A 269 0.82 -21.48 5.30
CA GLU A 269 0.10 -22.32 4.33
C GLU A 269 -1.35 -21.89 4.11
N ASP A 270 -2.08 -21.54 5.17
CA ASP A 270 -3.46 -21.04 5.07
C ASP A 270 -3.56 -19.76 4.22
N ARG A 271 -2.56 -18.89 4.32
CA ARG A 271 -2.45 -17.66 3.52
C ARG A 271 -2.05 -17.94 2.09
N ARG A 272 -1.17 -18.89 1.89
CA ARG A 272 -0.73 -19.35 0.57
C ARG A 272 -1.92 -19.88 -0.23
N ILE A 273 -2.72 -20.77 0.37
CA ILE A 273 -3.92 -21.33 -0.27
C ILE A 273 -4.88 -20.23 -0.73
N ASN A 274 -5.23 -19.28 0.16
CA ASN A 274 -6.10 -18.16 -0.19
C ASN A 274 -5.49 -17.26 -1.27
N SER A 275 -4.21 -16.93 -1.16
CA SER A 275 -3.51 -16.08 -2.12
C SER A 275 -3.46 -16.70 -3.52
N HIS A 276 -3.17 -18.01 -3.61
CA HIS A 276 -3.19 -18.75 -4.87
C HIS A 276 -4.60 -18.86 -5.46
N ALA A 277 -5.62 -19.08 -4.63
CA ALA A 277 -7.01 -19.12 -5.10
C ALA A 277 -7.43 -17.81 -5.78
N ARG A 278 -7.06 -16.65 -5.19
CA ARG A 278 -7.34 -15.32 -5.78
C ARG A 278 -6.61 -15.11 -7.11
N THR A 279 -5.35 -15.47 -7.22
CA THR A 279 -4.61 -15.34 -8.49
C THR A 279 -5.10 -16.33 -9.55
N SER A 280 -5.47 -17.56 -9.17
CA SER A 280 -6.08 -18.53 -10.08
C SER A 280 -7.44 -18.07 -10.61
N PHE A 281 -8.26 -17.42 -9.78
CA PHE A 281 -9.49 -16.77 -10.21
C PHE A 281 -9.19 -15.72 -11.28
N LEU A 282 -8.22 -14.81 -11.03
CA LEU A 282 -7.86 -13.76 -11.97
C LEU A 282 -7.32 -14.32 -13.29
N THR A 283 -6.44 -15.31 -13.24
CA THR A 283 -5.93 -16.01 -14.44
C THR A 283 -7.10 -16.55 -15.27
N ARG A 284 -8.02 -17.30 -14.65
CA ARG A 284 -9.18 -17.86 -15.33
C ARG A 284 -10.06 -16.81 -16.00
N VAL A 285 -10.32 -15.69 -15.32
CA VAL A 285 -11.16 -14.62 -15.86
C VAL A 285 -10.46 -13.86 -16.98
N THR A 286 -9.18 -13.56 -16.83
CA THR A 286 -8.44 -12.70 -17.78
C THR A 286 -7.86 -13.47 -18.98
N GLU A 287 -7.77 -14.80 -18.91
CA GLU A 287 -7.37 -15.68 -20.01
C GLU A 287 -8.57 -16.24 -20.79
N ASP A 288 -9.81 -15.97 -20.37
CA ASP A 288 -11.00 -16.32 -21.13
C ASP A 288 -10.98 -15.60 -22.50
N ALA A 289 -11.23 -16.33 -23.57
CA ALA A 289 -11.19 -15.80 -24.94
C ALA A 289 -12.25 -14.69 -25.20
N ALA A 290 -13.29 -14.63 -24.40
CA ALA A 290 -14.31 -13.57 -24.45
C ALA A 290 -13.95 -12.34 -23.60
N PHE A 291 -12.88 -12.42 -22.79
CA PHE A 291 -12.50 -11.33 -21.90
C PHE A 291 -11.99 -10.14 -22.71
N THR A 292 -12.54 -8.97 -22.41
CA THR A 292 -12.08 -7.67 -22.95
C THR A 292 -11.84 -6.71 -21.80
N PRO A 293 -10.63 -6.13 -21.68
CA PRO A 293 -10.33 -5.15 -20.65
C PRO A 293 -11.19 -3.88 -20.82
N THR A 294 -12.04 -3.61 -19.84
CA THR A 294 -12.86 -2.39 -19.77
C THR A 294 -12.93 -1.87 -18.34
N LEU A 295 -13.27 -0.59 -18.17
CA LEU A 295 -13.52 -0.01 -16.85
C LEU A 295 -14.62 -0.79 -16.11
N ALA A 296 -15.75 -1.06 -16.77
CA ALA A 296 -16.86 -1.81 -16.19
C ALA A 296 -16.45 -3.25 -15.85
N GLY A 297 -15.64 -3.89 -16.69
CA GLY A 297 -15.08 -5.23 -16.42
C GLY A 297 -14.17 -5.27 -15.20
N MET A 298 -13.29 -4.28 -15.05
CA MET A 298 -12.44 -4.14 -13.86
C MET A 298 -13.28 -3.94 -12.60
N GLU A 299 -14.28 -3.08 -12.66
CA GLU A 299 -15.21 -2.86 -11.54
C GLU A 299 -15.98 -4.14 -11.16
N ALA A 300 -16.45 -4.89 -12.14
CA ALA A 300 -17.13 -6.18 -11.90
C ALA A 300 -16.18 -7.19 -11.23
N ILE A 301 -14.92 -7.26 -11.67
CA ILE A 301 -13.91 -8.13 -11.06
C ILE A 301 -13.65 -7.72 -9.61
N ILE A 302 -13.44 -6.42 -9.33
CA ILE A 302 -13.21 -5.90 -7.97
C ILE A 302 -14.37 -6.25 -7.04
N LYS A 303 -15.60 -6.26 -7.54
CA LYS A 303 -16.82 -6.59 -6.79
C LYS A 303 -17.09 -8.09 -6.66
N SER A 304 -16.35 -8.93 -7.37
CA SER A 304 -16.60 -10.39 -7.38
C SER A 304 -16.21 -11.04 -6.06
N HIS A 305 -17.00 -12.03 -5.64
CA HIS A 305 -16.79 -12.80 -4.40
C HIS A 305 -17.05 -14.28 -4.63
N GLU A 306 -16.56 -14.82 -5.76
CA GLU A 306 -16.64 -16.24 -6.06
C GLU A 306 -15.88 -17.09 -5.04
N GLU A 307 -16.41 -18.28 -4.74
CA GLU A 307 -15.72 -19.28 -3.94
C GLU A 307 -14.67 -20.04 -4.78
N PRO A 308 -13.51 -20.42 -4.22
CA PRO A 308 -13.10 -20.25 -2.83
C PRO A 308 -12.50 -18.89 -2.49
N ALA A 309 -12.25 -18.02 -3.47
CA ALA A 309 -11.74 -16.68 -3.23
C ALA A 309 -11.89 -15.79 -4.48
N GLY A 310 -12.86 -14.90 -4.47
CA GLY A 310 -12.98 -13.78 -5.41
C GLY A 310 -12.07 -12.61 -5.05
N PHE A 311 -12.26 -11.49 -5.73
CA PHE A 311 -11.49 -10.28 -5.46
C PHE A 311 -11.96 -9.61 -4.16
N CYS A 312 -13.28 -9.51 -3.95
CA CYS A 312 -13.90 -8.97 -2.73
C CYS A 312 -14.05 -10.09 -1.68
N GLN A 313 -13.31 -10.00 -0.58
CA GLN A 313 -13.26 -11.03 0.46
C GLN A 313 -14.33 -10.79 1.53
N HIS A 314 -15.10 -11.82 1.87
CA HIS A 314 -16.16 -11.81 2.87
C HIS A 314 -15.92 -12.80 4.03
N GLY A 315 -14.69 -12.94 4.48
CA GLY A 315 -14.29 -13.82 5.58
C GLY A 315 -13.60 -15.10 5.16
N SER A 316 -13.40 -15.34 3.87
CA SER A 316 -12.59 -16.46 3.38
C SER A 316 -11.17 -16.34 3.92
N GLY A 317 -10.67 -17.37 4.59
CA GLY A 317 -9.37 -17.32 5.27
C GLY A 317 -9.29 -16.25 6.37
N ASN A 318 -10.41 -15.84 6.97
CA ASN A 318 -10.52 -14.75 7.95
C ASN A 318 -10.10 -13.39 7.38
N LEU A 319 -10.33 -13.15 6.08
CA LEU A 319 -10.08 -11.89 5.40
C LEU A 319 -11.37 -11.19 5.01
N HIS A 320 -11.41 -9.89 5.21
CA HIS A 320 -12.49 -9.01 4.80
C HIS A 320 -11.93 -7.87 3.97
N SER A 321 -12.56 -7.54 2.85
CA SER A 321 -12.21 -6.36 2.06
C SER A 321 -12.69 -5.09 2.77
N PHE A 322 -11.75 -4.28 3.22
CA PHE A 322 -12.04 -3.00 3.89
C PHE A 322 -12.19 -1.86 2.91
N THR A 323 -11.54 -1.96 1.77
CA THR A 323 -11.64 -0.97 0.68
C THR A 323 -11.33 -1.63 -0.65
N GLY A 324 -11.93 -1.11 -1.71
CA GLY A 324 -11.54 -1.35 -3.10
C GLY A 324 -11.06 -0.07 -3.77
N TYR A 325 -10.21 -0.18 -4.77
CA TYR A 325 -9.66 0.94 -5.53
C TYR A 325 -9.63 0.60 -7.01
N LEU A 326 -9.90 1.60 -7.83
CA LEU A 326 -9.74 1.55 -9.27
C LEU A 326 -9.07 2.86 -9.71
N MET A 327 -7.87 2.78 -10.23
CA MET A 327 -7.05 3.90 -10.66
C MET A 327 -7.03 3.96 -12.18
N ILE A 328 -7.21 5.18 -12.71
CA ILE A 328 -7.27 5.48 -14.13
C ILE A 328 -6.16 6.50 -14.45
N PRO A 329 -4.96 6.02 -14.82
CA PRO A 329 -3.79 6.85 -15.07
C PRO A 329 -4.02 8.01 -16.04
N GLU A 330 -4.71 7.79 -17.16
CA GLU A 330 -4.98 8.83 -18.16
C GLU A 330 -5.85 9.98 -17.62
N GLU A 331 -6.74 9.68 -16.68
CA GLU A 331 -7.68 10.65 -16.12
C GLU A 331 -7.18 11.29 -14.82
N SER A 332 -6.02 10.88 -14.29
CA SER A 332 -5.54 11.24 -12.95
C SER A 332 -6.62 11.06 -11.89
N ARG A 333 -7.39 9.96 -11.99
CA ARG A 333 -8.59 9.68 -11.22
C ARG A 333 -8.48 8.34 -10.49
N MET A 334 -8.89 8.35 -9.23
CA MET A 334 -9.08 7.15 -8.42
C MET A 334 -10.54 7.04 -7.98
N ILE A 335 -11.16 5.91 -8.26
CA ILE A 335 -12.45 5.48 -7.69
C ILE A 335 -12.13 4.58 -6.51
N PHE A 336 -12.85 4.72 -5.39
CA PHE A 336 -12.65 3.85 -4.23
C PHE A 336 -13.97 3.52 -3.54
N TRP A 337 -14.02 2.38 -2.88
CA TRP A 337 -15.15 1.88 -2.09
C TRP A 337 -14.75 1.85 -0.62
N PRO A 338 -15.35 2.70 0.26
CA PRO A 338 -15.05 2.69 1.69
C PRO A 338 -15.81 1.54 2.40
N GLY A 339 -15.38 0.30 2.16
CA GLY A 339 -16.01 -0.93 2.62
C GLY A 339 -15.95 -2.01 1.56
N TYR A 340 -16.85 -2.99 1.64
CA TYR A 340 -16.95 -4.03 0.62
C TYR A 340 -17.32 -3.44 -0.75
N PRO A 341 -16.50 -3.59 -1.78
CA PRO A 341 -16.80 -3.04 -3.10
C PRO A 341 -18.13 -3.48 -3.69
N CYS A 342 -18.58 -4.69 -3.37
CA CYS A 342 -19.84 -5.27 -3.90
C CYS A 342 -21.10 -4.64 -3.31
N SER A 343 -21.01 -3.97 -2.15
CA SER A 343 -22.19 -3.45 -1.42
C SER A 343 -22.08 -2.00 -0.99
N THR A 344 -20.90 -1.40 -1.11
CA THR A 344 -20.68 0.00 -0.73
C THR A 344 -20.71 0.88 -1.99
N PRO A 345 -21.32 2.08 -1.96
CA PRO A 345 -21.27 3.00 -3.09
C PRO A 345 -19.84 3.55 -3.28
N PRO A 346 -19.37 3.71 -4.53
CA PRO A 346 -18.06 4.27 -4.81
C PRO A 346 -18.03 5.78 -4.53
N GLN A 347 -16.83 6.25 -4.22
CA GLN A 347 -16.44 7.65 -4.19
C GLN A 347 -15.27 7.85 -5.16
N GLU A 348 -14.96 9.10 -5.51
CA GLU A 348 -13.82 9.37 -6.38
C GLU A 348 -12.99 10.56 -5.92
N LEU A 349 -11.70 10.49 -6.23
CA LEU A 349 -10.75 11.57 -6.10
C LEU A 349 -10.06 11.83 -7.44
N ARG A 350 -9.78 13.09 -7.69
CA ARG A 350 -8.94 13.53 -8.82
C ARG A 350 -7.76 14.32 -8.31
N ILE A 351 -6.64 14.15 -8.98
CA ILE A 351 -5.50 15.02 -8.75
C ILE A 351 -5.81 16.32 -9.48
N LEU A 352 -5.96 17.39 -8.73
CA LEU A 352 -6.12 18.73 -9.30
C LEU A 352 -4.73 19.26 -9.68
N ASN A 353 -4.58 19.64 -10.93
CA ASN A 353 -3.36 20.27 -11.45
C ASN A 353 -3.10 21.63 -10.83
#